data_f1c754118a922eba372d624866fdaec1
#
_entry.id   f1c754118a922eba372d624866fdaec1
#
_cell.length_a   1.000
_cell.length_b   1.000
_cell.length_c   1.000
_cell.angle_alpha   90.00
_cell.angle_beta   90.00
_cell.angle_gamma   90.00
#
_symmetry.space_group_name_H-M   'P 1'
#
loop_
_entity.id
_entity.type
_entity.pdbx_description
1 polymer ?
#
loop_
_entity_poly.entity_id
_entity_poly.type
_entity_poly.pdbx_seq_one_letter_code
_entity_poly.pdbx_strand_id
1 'polypeptide(L)'
;EQLYFGATTLVIAGYLVFFFAPVNMIMVGAAGVLIFAGEAFIQILMLMFLADTIEYGQWKLGRRNDSITFAVQPFINKIGNAVGTFVVSITLVISGINSAAKPEDVTPQGLTIMKVAMLVMPLILIVIGYIVYKSKFKIDAETFAKIVKELKERGDLGDGKNVPQGRPGSGLMPGVEAVPVPV
;
A
#
# COMPACT_ATOMS: atom_id res chain seq x y z
N GLU A 1 11.11 -3.07 -10.25
CA GLU A 1 11.35 -4.21 -9.34
C GLU A 1 12.49 -3.95 -8.34
N GLN A 2 13.66 -3.50 -8.79
CA GLN A 2 14.83 -3.24 -7.92
C GLN A 2 14.51 -2.23 -6.80
N LEU A 3 13.74 -1.19 -7.08
CA LEU A 3 13.39 -0.18 -6.10
C LEU A 3 12.46 -0.74 -5.00
N TYR A 4 11.51 -1.58 -5.38
CA TYR A 4 10.62 -2.25 -4.42
C TYR A 4 11.37 -3.26 -3.55
N PHE A 5 12.29 -4.01 -4.14
CA PHE A 5 13.20 -4.89 -3.40
C PHE A 5 14.04 -4.10 -2.40
N GLY A 6 14.65 -2.98 -2.84
CA GLY A 6 15.43 -2.10 -1.97
C GLY A 6 14.62 -1.53 -0.81
N ALA A 7 13.41 -1.03 -1.08
CA ALA A 7 12.52 -0.49 -0.06
C ALA A 7 12.10 -1.58 0.95
N THR A 8 11.72 -2.75 0.48
CA THR A 8 11.35 -3.89 1.35
C THR A 8 12.53 -4.35 2.20
N THR A 9 13.73 -4.42 1.63
CA THR A 9 14.95 -4.78 2.36
C THR A 9 15.27 -3.75 3.44
N LEU A 10 15.07 -2.46 3.16
CA LEU A 10 15.26 -1.38 4.14
C LEU A 10 14.32 -1.53 5.34
N VAL A 11 13.05 -1.82 5.08
CA VAL A 11 12.05 -2.05 6.14
C VAL A 11 12.42 -3.29 6.97
N ILE A 12 12.77 -4.40 6.33
CA ILE A 12 13.19 -5.63 7.02
C ILE A 12 14.42 -5.37 7.88
N ALA A 13 15.43 -4.68 7.36
CA ALA A 13 16.62 -4.30 8.11
C ALA A 13 16.25 -3.44 9.33
N GLY A 14 15.35 -2.47 9.19
CA GLY A 14 14.85 -1.65 10.28
C GLY A 14 14.17 -2.47 11.38
N TYR A 15 13.30 -3.41 11.01
CA TYR A 15 12.67 -4.32 11.98
C TYR A 15 13.68 -5.23 12.69
N LEU A 16 14.68 -5.75 11.98
CA LEU A 16 15.75 -6.57 12.58
C LEU A 16 16.59 -5.73 13.55
N VAL A 17 17.00 -4.53 13.16
CA VAL A 17 17.72 -3.62 14.06
C VAL A 17 16.88 -3.33 15.29
N PHE A 18 15.59 -3.07 15.15
CA PHE A 18 14.70 -2.80 16.28
C PHE A 18 14.56 -4.02 17.21
N PHE A 19 14.51 -5.22 16.65
CA PHE A 19 14.37 -6.47 17.43
C PHE A 19 15.60 -6.79 18.28
N PHE A 20 16.80 -6.57 17.70
CA PHE A 20 18.07 -6.87 18.35
C PHE A 20 18.66 -5.68 19.11
N ALA A 21 18.13 -4.47 18.91
CA ALA A 21 18.64 -3.28 19.59
C ALA A 21 18.49 -3.41 21.11
N PRO A 22 19.54 -3.14 21.87
CA PRO A 22 19.41 -2.87 23.30
C PRO A 22 18.48 -1.66 23.49
N VAL A 23 17.86 -1.54 24.67
CA VAL A 23 16.93 -0.43 24.99
C VAL A 23 17.71 0.89 25.08
N ASN A 24 18.18 1.36 23.92
CA ASN A 24 18.90 2.61 23.74
C ASN A 24 18.10 3.50 22.78
N MET A 25 17.77 4.71 23.25
CA MET A 25 16.95 5.67 22.52
C MET A 25 17.50 5.98 21.12
N ILE A 26 18.82 6.02 20.95
CA ILE A 26 19.48 6.29 19.66
C ILE A 26 19.27 5.14 18.68
N MET A 27 19.41 3.89 19.13
CA MET A 27 19.21 2.72 18.27
C MET A 27 17.75 2.53 17.90
N VAL A 28 16.84 2.74 18.83
CA VAL A 28 15.40 2.74 18.58
C VAL A 28 15.01 3.82 17.56
N GLY A 29 15.57 5.02 17.71
CA GLY A 29 15.38 6.13 16.78
C GLY A 29 15.91 5.79 15.36
N ALA A 30 17.12 5.25 15.28
CA ALA A 30 17.71 4.84 14.00
C ALA A 30 16.90 3.74 13.29
N ALA A 31 16.46 2.72 14.03
CA ALA A 31 15.56 1.68 13.50
C ALA A 31 14.24 2.27 13.00
N GLY A 32 13.65 3.20 13.75
CA GLY A 32 12.43 3.90 13.36
C GLY A 32 12.61 4.67 12.04
N VAL A 33 13.70 5.42 11.89
CA VAL A 33 14.01 6.15 10.65
C VAL A 33 14.12 5.19 9.45
N LEU A 34 14.76 4.03 9.61
CA LEU A 34 14.87 3.03 8.54
C LEU A 34 13.49 2.47 8.14
N ILE A 35 12.65 2.15 9.13
CA ILE A 35 11.30 1.63 8.89
C ILE A 35 10.46 2.68 8.16
N PHE A 36 10.38 3.91 8.68
CA PHE A 36 9.57 4.97 8.08
C PHE A 36 10.05 5.37 6.68
N ALA A 37 11.36 5.44 6.46
CA ALA A 37 11.90 5.69 5.13
C ALA A 37 11.50 4.59 4.14
N GLY A 38 11.66 3.33 4.53
CA GLY A 38 11.25 2.19 3.70
C GLY A 38 9.75 2.17 3.41
N GLU A 39 8.91 2.43 4.42
CA GLU A 39 7.44 2.54 4.23
C GLU A 39 7.06 3.67 3.29
N ALA A 40 7.71 4.84 3.39
CA ALA A 40 7.46 5.96 2.48
C ALA A 40 7.75 5.58 1.02
N PHE A 41 8.87 4.89 0.76
CA PHE A 41 9.18 4.38 -0.58
C PHE A 41 8.14 3.37 -1.07
N ILE A 42 7.70 2.44 -0.22
CA ILE A 42 6.67 1.44 -0.56
C ILE A 42 5.36 2.14 -0.91
N GLN A 43 4.94 3.18 -0.17
CA GLN A 43 3.72 3.93 -0.44
C GLN A 43 3.75 4.62 -1.82
N ILE A 44 4.87 5.23 -2.19
CA ILE A 44 5.05 5.86 -3.51
C ILE A 44 4.99 4.80 -4.61
N LEU A 45 5.67 3.66 -4.42
CA LEU A 45 5.68 2.57 -5.39
C LEU A 45 4.30 1.94 -5.57
N MET A 46 3.50 1.85 -4.51
CA MET A 46 2.12 1.36 -4.60
C MET A 46 1.25 2.25 -5.49
N LEU A 47 1.43 3.57 -5.44
CA LEU A 47 0.74 4.50 -6.35
C LEU A 47 1.16 4.27 -7.81
N MET A 48 2.45 4.05 -8.06
CA MET A 48 2.94 3.74 -9.40
C MET A 48 2.36 2.41 -9.92
N PHE A 49 2.35 1.36 -9.10
CA PHE A 49 1.78 0.07 -9.49
C PHE A 49 0.27 0.14 -9.75
N LEU A 50 -0.45 0.99 -9.01
CA LEU A 50 -1.86 1.25 -9.29
C LEU A 50 -2.04 1.92 -10.67
N ALA A 51 -1.21 2.90 -11.00
CA ALA A 51 -1.23 3.55 -12.31
C ALA A 51 -0.95 2.55 -13.44
N ASP A 52 0.11 1.73 -13.29
CA ASP A 52 0.45 0.68 -14.27
C ASP A 52 -0.70 -0.32 -14.46
N THR A 53 -1.42 -0.64 -13.37
CA THR A 53 -2.58 -1.54 -13.41
C THR A 53 -3.75 -0.92 -14.17
N ILE A 54 -3.94 0.41 -14.10
CA ILE A 54 -4.97 1.12 -14.86
C ILE A 54 -4.69 1.03 -16.36
N GLU A 55 -3.45 1.28 -16.77
CA GLU A 55 -3.03 1.20 -18.16
C GLU A 55 -3.13 -0.23 -18.71
N TYR A 56 -2.71 -1.21 -17.92
CA TYR A 56 -2.91 -2.63 -18.24
C TYR A 56 -4.40 -2.99 -18.39
N GLY A 57 -5.24 -2.51 -17.49
CA GLY A 57 -6.69 -2.72 -17.53
C GLY A 57 -7.31 -2.09 -18.79
N GLN A 58 -6.90 -0.87 -19.15
CA GLN A 58 -7.35 -0.18 -20.36
C GLN A 58 -6.92 -0.94 -21.61
N TRP A 59 -5.68 -1.40 -21.67
CA TRP A 59 -5.17 -2.19 -22.78
C TRP A 59 -5.96 -3.48 -22.99
N LYS A 60 -6.27 -4.18 -21.91
CA LYS A 60 -6.93 -5.50 -21.95
C LYS A 60 -8.44 -5.42 -22.12
N LEU A 61 -9.11 -4.47 -21.46
CA LEU A 61 -10.56 -4.37 -21.37
C LEU A 61 -11.16 -3.27 -22.27
N GLY A 62 -10.32 -2.43 -22.88
CA GLY A 62 -10.76 -1.30 -23.71
C GLY A 62 -11.49 -0.21 -22.91
N ARG A 63 -11.46 -0.24 -21.59
CA ARG A 63 -12.10 0.74 -20.69
C ARG A 63 -11.12 1.21 -19.63
N ARG A 64 -11.07 2.51 -19.41
CA ARG A 64 -10.26 3.13 -18.39
C ARG A 64 -11.09 3.33 -17.11
N ASN A 65 -10.68 2.70 -16.02
CA ASN A 65 -11.39 2.72 -14.73
C ASN A 65 -10.55 3.35 -13.62
N ASP A 66 -10.05 4.58 -13.85
CA ASP A 66 -9.15 5.28 -12.91
C ASP A 66 -9.76 5.44 -11.52
N SER A 67 -10.99 5.95 -11.47
CA SER A 67 -11.66 6.28 -10.21
C SER A 67 -11.85 5.07 -9.30
N ILE A 68 -12.21 3.92 -9.88
CA ILE A 68 -12.41 2.68 -9.12
C ILE A 68 -11.08 2.16 -8.61
N THR A 69 -10.04 2.16 -9.45
CA THR A 69 -8.73 1.64 -9.10
C THR A 69 -8.08 2.50 -8.00
N PHE A 70 -8.13 3.82 -8.11
CA PHE A 70 -7.59 4.70 -7.07
C PHE A 70 -8.42 4.69 -5.77
N ALA A 71 -9.72 4.37 -5.81
CA ALA A 71 -10.53 4.24 -4.60
C ALA A 71 -10.17 3.00 -3.77
N VAL A 72 -9.58 1.97 -4.37
CA VAL A 72 -9.14 0.75 -3.67
C VAL A 72 -8.05 1.06 -2.65
N GLN A 73 -7.11 1.96 -2.94
CA GLN A 73 -6.00 2.28 -2.04
C GLN A 73 -6.44 2.84 -0.68
N PRO A 74 -7.23 3.93 -0.60
CA PRO A 74 -7.70 4.42 0.69
C PRO A 74 -8.61 3.43 1.41
N PHE A 75 -9.34 2.59 0.68
CA PHE A 75 -10.16 1.53 1.25
C PHE A 75 -9.30 0.47 1.96
N ILE A 76 -8.26 -0.04 1.28
CA ILE A 76 -7.31 -1.02 1.86
C ILE A 76 -6.57 -0.39 3.05
N ASN A 77 -6.14 0.87 2.96
CA ASN A 77 -5.49 1.57 4.06
C ASN A 77 -6.40 1.67 5.30
N LYS A 78 -7.68 1.95 5.13
CA LYS A 78 -8.63 1.99 6.26
C LYS A 78 -8.83 0.61 6.90
N ILE A 79 -8.96 -0.44 6.09
CA ILE A 79 -9.04 -1.82 6.61
C ILE A 79 -7.74 -2.18 7.34
N GLY A 80 -6.58 -1.90 6.74
CA GLY A 80 -5.28 -2.17 7.35
C GLY A 80 -5.11 -1.48 8.69
N ASN A 81 -5.50 -0.20 8.79
CA ASN A 81 -5.45 0.55 10.03
C ASN A 81 -6.41 -0.01 11.10
N ALA A 82 -7.62 -0.43 10.71
CA ALA A 82 -8.57 -1.03 11.64
C ALA A 82 -8.05 -2.37 12.19
N VAL A 83 -7.54 -3.23 11.32
CA VAL A 83 -6.92 -4.51 11.71
C VAL A 83 -5.69 -4.28 12.57
N GLY A 84 -4.83 -3.32 12.20
CA GLY A 84 -3.63 -2.96 12.97
C GLY A 84 -3.99 -2.50 14.38
N THR A 85 -4.94 -1.57 14.50
CA THR A 85 -5.41 -1.09 15.82
C THR A 85 -6.00 -2.21 16.66
N PHE A 86 -6.76 -3.11 16.06
CA PHE A 86 -7.32 -4.27 16.74
C PHE A 86 -6.24 -5.21 17.27
N VAL A 87 -5.22 -5.52 16.45
CA VAL A 87 -4.08 -6.35 16.87
C VAL A 87 -3.30 -5.69 18.01
N VAL A 88 -3.04 -4.38 17.91
CA VAL A 88 -2.36 -3.62 18.98
C VAL A 88 -3.17 -3.72 20.29
N SER A 89 -4.48 -3.47 20.23
CA SER A 89 -5.35 -3.51 21.40
C SER A 89 -5.37 -4.88 22.08
N ILE A 90 -5.53 -5.95 21.30
CA ILE A 90 -5.48 -7.31 21.83
C ILE A 90 -4.11 -7.62 22.44
N THR A 91 -3.03 -7.22 21.77
CA THR A 91 -1.67 -7.45 22.27
C THR A 91 -1.43 -6.77 23.61
N LEU A 92 -1.91 -5.53 23.78
CA LEU A 92 -1.81 -4.80 25.04
C LEU A 92 -2.56 -5.50 26.19
N VAL A 93 -3.72 -6.08 25.90
CA VAL A 93 -4.51 -6.84 26.87
C VAL A 93 -3.80 -8.15 27.25
N ILE A 94 -3.37 -8.93 26.25
CA ILE A 94 -2.72 -10.24 26.47
C ILE A 94 -1.36 -10.10 27.15
N SER A 95 -0.61 -9.04 26.82
CA SER A 95 0.69 -8.75 27.46
C SER A 95 0.58 -8.27 28.90
N GLY A 96 -0.62 -7.91 29.36
CA GLY A 96 -0.84 -7.37 30.72
C GLY A 96 -0.33 -5.93 30.90
N ILE A 97 0.22 -5.31 29.85
CA ILE A 97 0.76 -3.94 29.91
C ILE A 97 -0.35 -2.94 30.24
N ASN A 98 -1.55 -3.19 29.73
CA ASN A 98 -2.71 -2.32 30.00
C ASN A 98 -3.12 -2.29 31.48
N SER A 99 -2.74 -3.30 32.25
CA SER A 99 -3.04 -3.40 33.70
C SER A 99 -1.87 -2.97 34.58
N ALA A 100 -0.70 -2.70 34.00
CA ALA A 100 0.49 -2.26 34.73
C ALA A 100 0.35 -0.78 35.15
N ALA A 101 0.43 -0.49 36.42
CA ALA A 101 0.36 0.87 36.96
C ALA A 101 1.70 1.63 36.75
N LYS A 102 2.80 0.90 36.70
CA LYS A 102 4.16 1.42 36.49
C LYS A 102 4.92 0.56 35.51
N PRO A 103 5.95 1.10 34.81
CA PRO A 103 6.80 0.33 33.91
C PRO A 103 7.45 -0.90 34.54
N GLU A 104 7.69 -0.83 35.86
CA GLU A 104 8.30 -1.91 36.68
C GLU A 104 7.35 -3.11 36.89
N ASP A 105 6.04 -2.88 36.75
CA ASP A 105 5.02 -3.92 36.92
C ASP A 105 4.85 -4.79 35.67
N VAL A 106 5.50 -4.40 34.58
CA VAL A 106 5.41 -5.14 33.29
C VAL A 106 6.27 -6.40 33.37
N THR A 107 5.63 -7.55 33.23
CA THR A 107 6.32 -8.83 33.29
C THR A 107 7.25 -9.05 32.09
N PRO A 108 8.37 -9.77 32.24
CA PRO A 108 9.24 -10.12 31.11
C PRO A 108 8.51 -10.88 30.00
N GLN A 109 7.50 -11.68 30.35
CA GLN A 109 6.63 -12.36 29.40
C GLN A 109 5.76 -11.38 28.60
N GLY A 110 5.17 -10.38 29.27
CA GLY A 110 4.40 -9.32 28.60
C GLY A 110 5.22 -8.53 27.60
N LEU A 111 6.46 -8.18 27.94
CA LEU A 111 7.41 -7.53 27.03
C LEU A 111 7.74 -8.42 25.83
N THR A 112 7.91 -9.72 26.03
CA THR A 112 8.19 -10.66 24.94
C THR A 112 7.00 -10.79 24.00
N ILE A 113 5.79 -10.93 24.54
CA ILE A 113 4.55 -10.98 23.75
C ILE A 113 4.42 -9.71 22.90
N MET A 114 4.66 -8.55 23.49
CA MET A 114 4.60 -7.27 22.80
C MET A 114 5.64 -7.17 21.69
N LYS A 115 6.91 -7.54 21.96
CA LYS A 115 7.98 -7.55 20.94
C LYS A 115 7.63 -8.48 19.78
N VAL A 116 7.16 -9.68 20.04
CA VAL A 116 6.80 -10.65 19.01
C VAL A 116 5.62 -10.13 18.17
N ALA A 117 4.56 -9.66 18.82
CA ALA A 117 3.38 -9.19 18.10
C ALA A 117 3.66 -7.92 17.28
N MET A 118 4.45 -6.98 17.80
CA MET A 118 4.71 -5.69 17.14
C MET A 118 5.83 -5.74 16.09
N LEU A 119 6.74 -6.69 16.19
CA LEU A 119 7.91 -6.76 15.30
C LEU A 119 7.87 -7.97 14.37
N VAL A 120 7.57 -9.16 14.89
CA VAL A 120 7.61 -10.40 14.10
C VAL A 120 6.40 -10.52 13.19
N MET A 121 5.20 -10.17 13.67
CA MET A 121 3.98 -10.26 12.87
C MET A 121 4.01 -9.33 11.64
N PRO A 122 4.32 -8.02 11.74
CA PRO A 122 4.46 -7.17 10.57
C PRO A 122 5.56 -7.65 9.62
N LEU A 123 6.69 -8.13 10.15
CA LEU A 123 7.79 -8.67 9.36
C LEU A 123 7.32 -9.84 8.48
N ILE A 124 6.58 -10.80 9.06
CA ILE A 124 6.01 -11.93 8.33
C ILE A 124 5.05 -11.44 7.24
N LEU A 125 4.17 -10.48 7.55
CA LEU A 125 3.23 -9.93 6.58
C LEU A 125 3.93 -9.21 5.42
N ILE A 126 5.01 -8.49 5.69
CA ILE A 126 5.84 -7.83 4.66
C ILE A 126 6.49 -8.86 3.76
N VAL A 127 7.05 -9.93 4.32
CA VAL A 127 7.66 -11.01 3.52
C VAL A 127 6.62 -11.72 2.67
N ILE A 128 5.46 -12.05 3.23
CA ILE A 128 4.34 -12.62 2.47
C ILE A 128 3.90 -11.67 1.34
N GLY A 129 3.72 -10.39 1.64
CA GLY A 129 3.39 -9.36 0.65
C GLY A 129 4.39 -9.30 -0.49
N TYR A 130 5.68 -9.36 -0.17
CA TYR A 130 6.76 -9.40 -1.17
C TYR A 130 6.69 -10.65 -2.06
N ILE A 131 6.47 -11.83 -1.47
CA ILE A 131 6.33 -13.09 -2.21
C ILE A 131 5.11 -13.04 -3.14
N VAL A 132 3.97 -12.54 -2.66
CA VAL A 132 2.75 -12.38 -3.47
C VAL A 132 3.00 -11.40 -4.61
N TYR A 133 3.64 -10.27 -4.34
CA TYR A 133 4.02 -9.31 -5.37
C TYR A 133 4.86 -9.95 -6.46
N LYS A 134 5.96 -10.61 -6.08
CA LYS A 134 6.87 -11.26 -7.03
C LYS A 134 6.20 -12.38 -7.84
N SER A 135 5.22 -13.09 -7.27
CA SER A 135 4.53 -14.19 -7.94
C SER A 135 3.39 -13.75 -8.85
N LYS A 136 2.71 -12.65 -8.52
CA LYS A 136 1.48 -12.21 -9.20
C LYS A 136 1.66 -10.98 -10.09
N PHE A 137 2.58 -10.09 -9.74
CA PHE A 137 2.84 -8.90 -10.53
C PHE A 137 3.75 -9.24 -11.70
N LYS A 138 3.17 -9.31 -12.91
CA LYS A 138 3.84 -9.70 -14.15
C LYS A 138 4.11 -8.52 -15.09
N ILE A 139 3.82 -7.31 -14.66
CA ILE A 139 4.03 -6.11 -15.46
C ILE A 139 5.47 -5.67 -15.24
N ASP A 140 6.39 -6.19 -16.07
CA ASP A 140 7.76 -5.69 -16.12
C ASP A 140 7.87 -4.42 -16.97
N ALA A 141 9.02 -3.77 -16.93
CA ALA A 141 9.23 -2.51 -17.66
C ALA A 141 9.09 -2.66 -19.18
N GLU A 142 9.43 -3.83 -19.72
CA GLU A 142 9.32 -4.12 -21.15
C GLU A 142 7.85 -4.31 -21.56
N THR A 143 7.11 -5.10 -20.80
CA THR A 143 5.67 -5.31 -20.99
C THR A 143 4.91 -3.98 -20.86
N PHE A 144 5.25 -3.15 -19.85
CA PHE A 144 4.66 -1.84 -19.68
C PHE A 144 4.93 -0.91 -20.87
N ALA A 145 6.18 -0.82 -21.33
CA ALA A 145 6.54 -0.02 -22.49
C ALA A 145 5.77 -0.45 -23.76
N LYS A 146 5.56 -1.75 -23.94
CA LYS A 146 4.77 -2.31 -25.05
C LYS A 146 3.29 -1.92 -24.93
N ILE A 147 2.71 -2.01 -23.75
CA ILE A 147 1.32 -1.61 -23.47
C ILE A 147 1.11 -0.13 -23.78
N VAL A 148 1.99 0.74 -23.28
CA VAL A 148 1.93 2.19 -23.51
C VAL A 148 2.06 2.50 -25.01
N LYS A 149 2.94 1.82 -25.74
CA LYS A 149 3.10 1.98 -27.18
C LYS A 149 1.83 1.59 -27.95
N GLU A 150 1.25 0.43 -27.63
CA GLU A 150 0.03 -0.04 -28.27
C GLU A 150 -1.18 0.86 -27.95
N LEU A 151 -1.30 1.36 -26.72
CA LEU A 151 -2.35 2.32 -26.34
C LEU A 151 -2.21 3.65 -27.10
N LYS A 152 -0.97 4.13 -27.32
CA LYS A 152 -0.71 5.31 -28.15
C LYS A 152 -1.10 5.10 -29.60
N GLU A 153 -0.75 3.95 -30.18
CA GLU A 153 -1.10 3.60 -31.57
C GLU A 153 -2.63 3.46 -31.76
N ARG A 154 -3.36 3.05 -30.72
CA ARG A 154 -4.84 3.01 -30.70
C ARG A 154 -5.49 4.38 -30.47
N GLY A 155 -4.70 5.41 -30.10
CA GLY A 155 -5.24 6.73 -29.73
C GLY A 155 -5.97 6.77 -28.39
N ASP A 156 -5.80 5.73 -27.58
CA ASP A 156 -6.45 5.57 -26.27
C ASP A 156 -5.70 6.31 -25.15
N LEU A 157 -4.42 6.61 -25.33
CA LEU A 157 -3.65 7.53 -24.48
C LEU A 157 -3.76 8.93 -25.09
N GLY A 158 -4.62 9.76 -24.54
CA GLY A 158 -4.69 11.18 -24.91
C GLY A 158 -3.35 11.86 -24.65
N ASP A 159 -2.89 12.64 -25.63
CA ASP A 159 -1.81 13.64 -25.45
C ASP A 159 -2.28 14.72 -24.46
N GLY A 160 -2.37 14.50 -23.19
CA GLY A 160 -2.69 15.48 -22.14
C GLY A 160 -3.62 16.68 -22.48
N LYS A 161 -3.98 16.83 -23.74
CA LYS A 161 -4.82 17.91 -24.31
C LYS A 161 -6.21 17.47 -24.81
N ASN A 162 -6.43 16.15 -24.95
CA ASN A 162 -7.73 15.61 -25.33
C ASN A 162 -8.21 14.66 -24.23
N VAL A 163 -8.98 15.17 -23.28
CA VAL A 163 -9.95 14.38 -22.54
C VAL A 163 -10.88 13.78 -23.61
N PRO A 164 -11.00 12.44 -23.76
CA PRO A 164 -11.97 11.88 -24.69
C PRO A 164 -13.35 12.33 -24.20
N GLN A 165 -13.91 13.31 -24.89
CA GLN A 165 -15.36 13.53 -24.82
C GLN A 165 -15.99 12.21 -25.24
N GLY A 166 -16.82 11.64 -24.35
CA GLY A 166 -17.37 10.30 -24.49
C GLY A 166 -17.78 10.01 -25.91
N ARG A 167 -17.37 8.83 -26.41
CA ARG A 167 -17.82 8.34 -27.72
C ARG A 167 -19.34 8.56 -27.83
N PRO A 168 -19.83 9.14 -28.91
CA PRO A 168 -21.28 9.14 -29.17
C PRO A 168 -21.70 7.67 -29.37
N GLY A 169 -22.26 7.05 -28.35
CA GLY A 169 -22.66 5.64 -28.35
C GLY A 169 -22.69 4.95 -26.99
N SER A 170 -22.13 5.51 -25.93
CA SER A 170 -22.43 5.03 -24.56
C SER A 170 -23.77 5.60 -24.16
N GLY A 171 -24.83 4.81 -24.31
CA GLY A 171 -26.22 5.18 -24.08
C GLY A 171 -26.43 5.90 -22.73
N LEU A 172 -26.58 7.22 -22.79
CA LEU A 172 -27.44 7.89 -21.84
C LEU A 172 -28.84 7.34 -22.13
N MET A 173 -29.46 6.75 -21.10
CA MET A 173 -30.88 6.39 -21.20
C MET A 173 -31.67 7.63 -21.64
N PRO A 174 -32.56 7.56 -22.62
CA PRO A 174 -33.39 8.68 -22.99
C PRO A 174 -34.35 8.94 -21.83
N GLY A 175 -34.21 10.09 -21.16
CA GLY A 175 -35.17 10.52 -20.13
C GLY A 175 -34.59 11.20 -18.88
N VAL A 176 -33.30 11.49 -18.80
CA VAL A 176 -32.78 12.33 -17.70
C VAL A 176 -32.56 13.75 -18.24
N GLU A 177 -33.58 14.59 -18.09
CA GLU A 177 -33.47 16.04 -18.27
C GLU A 177 -32.48 16.61 -17.23
N ALA A 178 -31.56 17.43 -17.71
CA ALA A 178 -30.62 18.16 -16.87
C ALA A 178 -31.39 19.10 -15.93
N VAL A 179 -31.31 18.83 -14.61
CA VAL A 179 -31.82 19.74 -13.60
C VAL A 179 -30.94 21.01 -13.61
N PRO A 180 -31.47 22.21 -13.82
CA PRO A 180 -30.71 23.45 -13.78
C PRO A 180 -30.24 23.71 -12.35
N VAL A 181 -28.94 23.95 -12.18
CA VAL A 181 -28.33 24.39 -10.91
C VAL A 181 -28.74 25.84 -10.68
N PRO A 182 -29.39 26.22 -9.56
CA PRO A 182 -29.69 27.62 -9.27
C PRO A 182 -28.39 28.38 -8.97
N VAL A 183 -28.31 29.57 -9.51
CA VAL A 183 -27.26 30.59 -9.34
C VAL A 183 -27.27 31.17 -7.92
#